data_fac1508067696b025e1c5da5357d0aa4
#
_entry.id   fac1508067696b025e1c5da5357d0aa4
#
_cell.length_a   1.000
_cell.length_b   1.000
_cell.length_c   1.000
_cell.angle_alpha   90.00
_cell.angle_beta   90.00
_cell.angle_gamma   90.00
#
_symmetry.space_group_name_H-M   'P 1'
#
loop_
_entity.id
_entity.type
_entity.pdbx_description
1 polymer ?
#
loop_
_entity_poly.entity_id
_entity_poly.type
_entity_poly.pdbx_seq_one_letter_code
_entity_poly.pdbx_strand_id
1 'polypeptide(L)'
;ILVTPDIISRVVEKSFEFKCAAVGVPVKDTIKIIDMNSFIESTPNRSSLWAVQTPQVFEKKVYMNALENAKKLKQNYTDDCQLIENNGGKVYILKGDYTNIKLTTVDDVEYAKMMFENRGVNRWG
;
A
#
# COMPACT_ATOMS: atom_id res chain seq x y z
N ILE A 1 9.75 5.02 -2.94
CA ILE A 1 11.12 5.54 -3.06
C ILE A 1 11.60 6.31 -1.84
N LEU A 2 10.74 7.02 -1.15
CA LEU A 2 11.12 7.77 0.04
C LEU A 2 10.85 7.00 1.34
N VAL A 3 10.85 5.68 1.25
CA VAL A 3 10.73 4.78 2.39
C VAL A 3 11.93 4.99 3.34
N THR A 4 11.68 4.90 4.63
CA THR A 4 12.72 5.05 5.66
C THR A 4 12.99 3.72 6.35
N PRO A 5 14.21 3.53 6.94
CA PRO A 5 14.47 2.34 7.76
C PRO A 5 13.48 2.14 8.90
N ASP A 6 13.01 3.22 9.51
CA ASP A 6 12.00 3.16 10.57
C ASP A 6 10.68 2.53 10.10
N ILE A 7 10.17 2.95 8.94
CA ILE A 7 8.95 2.37 8.35
C ILE A 7 9.15 0.88 8.07
N ILE A 8 10.29 0.51 7.49
CA ILE A 8 10.62 -0.89 7.21
C ILE A 8 10.62 -1.72 8.50
N SER A 9 11.29 -1.25 9.54
CA SER A 9 11.35 -1.95 10.83
C SER A 9 9.98 -2.12 11.45
N ARG A 10 9.15 -1.08 11.44
CA ARG A 10 7.81 -1.13 12.04
C ARG A 10 6.86 -2.07 11.29
N VAL A 11 6.89 -2.10 9.97
CA VAL A 11 6.03 -2.99 9.20
C VAL A 11 6.46 -4.45 9.35
N VAL A 12 7.77 -4.71 9.45
CA VAL A 12 8.28 -6.06 9.73
C VAL A 12 7.84 -6.53 11.11
N GLU A 13 7.93 -5.70 12.14
CA GLU A 13 7.44 -6.03 13.49
C GLU A 13 5.95 -6.39 13.46
N LYS A 14 5.14 -5.61 12.77
CA LYS A 14 3.70 -5.87 12.64
C LYS A 14 3.41 -7.17 11.87
N SER A 15 4.25 -7.53 10.91
CA SER A 15 4.11 -8.80 10.20
C SER A 15 4.39 -10.02 11.11
N PHE A 16 5.30 -9.90 12.06
CA PHE A 16 5.52 -10.95 13.07
C PHE A 16 4.30 -11.10 13.99
N GLU A 17 3.63 -10.02 14.31
CA GLU A 17 2.44 -10.04 15.17
C GLU A 17 1.19 -10.55 14.44
N PHE A 18 0.97 -10.10 13.20
CA PHE A 18 -0.27 -10.33 12.45
C PHE A 18 -0.09 -11.22 11.20
N LYS A 19 1.11 -11.71 10.91
CA LYS A 19 1.53 -12.50 9.74
C LYS A 19 1.64 -11.70 8.45
N CYS A 20 0.75 -10.73 8.23
CA CYS A 20 0.76 -9.89 7.05
C CYS A 20 0.56 -8.44 7.46
N ALA A 21 1.39 -7.55 6.95
CA ALA A 21 1.30 -6.12 7.22
C ALA A 21 1.72 -5.30 6.02
N ALA A 22 1.08 -4.17 5.81
CA ALA A 22 1.40 -3.23 4.75
C ALA A 22 1.44 -1.81 5.30
N VAL A 23 2.14 -0.95 4.59
CA VAL A 23 2.17 0.48 4.88
C VAL A 23 1.09 1.18 4.06
N GLY A 24 0.44 2.16 4.64
CA GLY A 24 -0.53 2.98 3.94
C GLY A 24 -0.78 4.29 4.64
N VAL A 25 -1.58 5.15 4.04
CA VAL A 25 -1.95 6.45 4.60
C VAL A 25 -3.45 6.69 4.41
N PRO A 26 -4.11 7.39 5.35
CA PRO A 26 -5.50 7.78 5.15
C PRO A 26 -5.66 8.63 3.88
N VAL A 27 -6.71 8.38 3.13
CA VAL A 27 -7.04 9.18 1.95
C VAL A 27 -7.49 10.58 2.39
N LYS A 28 -6.93 11.60 1.77
CA LYS A 28 -7.26 13.00 2.06
C LYS A 28 -8.42 13.53 1.23
N ASP A 29 -8.51 13.05 -0.02
CA ASP A 29 -9.50 13.51 -0.99
C ASP A 29 -10.84 12.82 -0.79
N THR A 30 -11.91 13.47 -1.19
CA THR A 30 -13.21 12.82 -1.30
C THR A 30 -13.18 11.87 -2.48
N ILE A 31 -13.47 10.59 -2.24
CA ILE A 31 -13.49 9.55 -3.26
C ILE A 31 -14.94 9.29 -3.67
N LYS A 32 -15.16 9.20 -4.97
CA LYS A 32 -16.46 8.87 -5.54
C LYS A 32 -16.39 7.54 -6.28
N ILE A 33 -17.42 6.74 -6.13
CA ILE A 33 -17.64 5.59 -7.01
C ILE A 33 -18.51 6.08 -8.14
N ILE A 34 -18.08 5.85 -9.38
CA ILE A 34 -18.82 6.27 -10.57
C ILE A 34 -19.33 5.05 -11.35
N ASP A 35 -20.43 5.21 -12.06
CA ASP A 35 -20.96 4.19 -12.96
C ASP A 35 -20.28 4.22 -14.34
N MET A 36 -20.69 3.31 -15.23
CA MET A 36 -20.11 3.22 -16.58
C MET A 36 -20.40 4.44 -17.45
N ASN A 37 -21.37 5.26 -17.10
CA ASN A 37 -21.75 6.47 -17.81
C ASN A 37 -21.15 7.74 -17.20
N SER A 38 -20.20 7.59 -16.29
CA SER A 38 -19.50 8.67 -15.59
C SER A 38 -20.36 9.49 -14.61
N PHE A 39 -21.47 8.93 -14.16
CA PHE A 39 -22.26 9.53 -13.09
C PHE A 39 -21.81 9.00 -11.73
N ILE A 40 -21.83 9.89 -10.74
CA ILE A 40 -21.50 9.51 -9.36
C ILE A 40 -22.58 8.57 -8.85
N GLU A 41 -22.16 7.39 -8.40
CA GLU A 41 -23.03 6.38 -7.83
C GLU A 41 -23.09 6.50 -6.31
N SER A 42 -21.96 6.67 -5.67
CA SER A 42 -21.87 6.76 -4.19
C SER A 42 -20.59 7.43 -3.74
N THR A 43 -20.59 7.81 -2.47
CA THR A 43 -19.41 8.35 -1.80
C THR A 43 -19.05 7.46 -0.62
N PRO A 44 -17.97 6.67 -0.69
CA PRO A 44 -17.52 5.85 0.44
C PRO A 44 -17.14 6.72 1.64
N ASN A 45 -17.26 6.15 2.83
CA ASN A 45 -16.85 6.82 4.05
C ASN A 45 -15.31 6.97 4.05
N ARG A 46 -14.83 8.21 3.96
CA ARG A 46 -13.40 8.52 3.90
C ARG A 46 -12.61 8.02 5.10
N SER A 47 -13.22 7.93 6.27
CA SER A 47 -12.54 7.44 7.48
C SER A 47 -12.07 5.97 7.37
N SER A 48 -12.67 5.20 6.47
CA SER A 48 -12.31 3.81 6.21
C SER A 48 -11.43 3.63 4.97
N LEU A 49 -11.06 4.71 4.28
CA LEU A 49 -10.29 4.65 3.05
C LEU A 49 -8.83 4.97 3.30
N TRP A 50 -7.98 4.04 2.90
CA TRP A 50 -6.52 4.16 2.98
C TRP A 50 -5.91 3.89 1.63
N ALA A 51 -4.90 4.68 1.27
CA ALA A 51 -4.08 4.44 0.09
C ALA A 51 -2.91 3.55 0.50
N VAL A 52 -2.84 2.34 -0.07
CA VAL A 52 -1.79 1.39 0.27
C VAL A 52 -0.47 1.80 -0.40
N GLN A 53 0.61 1.63 0.35
CA GLN A 53 1.98 1.91 -0.10
C GLN A 53 2.81 0.62 -0.05
N THR A 54 4.09 0.73 -0.20
CA THR A 54 5.07 -0.31 0.07
C THR A 54 6.03 0.18 1.18
N PRO A 55 6.67 -0.73 1.94
CA PRO A 55 6.68 -2.17 1.77
C PRO A 55 5.39 -2.86 2.24
N GLN A 56 5.20 -4.06 1.70
CA GLN A 56 4.16 -5.00 2.12
C GLN A 56 4.88 -6.28 2.53
N VAL A 57 4.59 -6.80 3.71
CA VAL A 57 5.32 -7.93 4.30
C VAL A 57 4.36 -9.04 4.64
N PHE A 58 4.67 -10.26 4.20
CA PHE A 58 3.82 -11.42 4.35
C PHE A 58 4.58 -12.61 4.91
N GLU A 59 3.94 -13.39 5.77
CA GLU A 59 4.46 -14.71 6.14
C GLU A 59 4.48 -15.59 4.88
N LYS A 60 5.60 -16.26 4.63
CA LYS A 60 5.81 -17.04 3.40
C LYS A 60 4.69 -18.06 3.16
N LYS A 61 4.30 -18.82 4.17
CA LYS A 61 3.26 -19.85 4.05
C LYS A 61 1.91 -19.26 3.66
N VAL A 62 1.52 -18.17 4.29
CA VAL A 62 0.26 -17.47 4.01
C VAL A 62 0.25 -16.96 2.57
N TYR A 63 1.34 -16.34 2.14
CA TYR A 63 1.48 -15.81 0.78
C TYR A 63 1.45 -16.93 -0.27
N MET A 64 2.23 -17.99 -0.07
CA MET A 64 2.30 -19.10 -1.04
C MET A 64 0.96 -19.81 -1.18
N ASN A 65 0.24 -20.05 -0.09
CA ASN A 65 -1.09 -20.65 -0.13
C ASN A 65 -2.09 -19.77 -0.89
N ALA A 66 -2.06 -18.46 -0.64
CA ALA A 66 -2.91 -17.51 -1.34
C ALA A 66 -2.61 -17.47 -2.84
N LEU A 67 -1.33 -17.50 -3.20
CA LEU A 67 -0.90 -17.51 -4.59
C LEU A 67 -1.36 -18.77 -5.33
N GLU A 68 -1.22 -19.95 -4.71
CA GLU A 68 -1.70 -21.22 -5.28
C GLU A 68 -3.21 -21.19 -5.52
N ASN A 69 -3.98 -20.74 -4.53
CA ASN A 69 -5.44 -20.65 -4.65
C ASN A 69 -5.87 -19.65 -5.72
N ALA A 70 -5.19 -18.51 -5.83
CA ALA A 70 -5.45 -17.53 -6.88
C ALA A 70 -5.23 -18.11 -8.28
N LYS A 71 -4.17 -18.90 -8.46
CA LYS A 71 -3.88 -19.61 -9.73
C LYS A 71 -4.96 -20.63 -10.06
N LYS A 72 -5.38 -21.45 -9.09
CA LYS A 72 -6.42 -22.46 -9.27
C LYS A 72 -7.76 -21.84 -9.66
N LEU A 73 -8.13 -20.74 -9.02
CA LEU A 73 -9.41 -20.06 -9.23
C LEU A 73 -9.35 -19.00 -10.34
N LYS A 74 -8.18 -18.81 -10.96
CA LYS A 74 -7.94 -17.79 -12.00
C LYS A 74 -8.41 -16.39 -11.56
N GLN A 75 -8.16 -16.06 -10.29
CA GLN A 75 -8.52 -14.76 -9.71
C GLN A 75 -7.57 -13.67 -10.18
N ASN A 76 -8.11 -12.48 -10.40
CA ASN A 76 -7.34 -11.26 -10.63
C ASN A 76 -7.22 -10.48 -9.31
N TYR A 77 -6.08 -9.82 -9.12
CA TYR A 77 -5.84 -8.96 -7.96
C TYR A 77 -5.00 -7.75 -8.37
N THR A 78 -5.21 -6.63 -7.67
CA THR A 78 -4.53 -5.36 -7.98
C THR A 78 -3.21 -5.22 -7.24
N ASP A 79 -3.11 -5.84 -6.07
CA ASP A 79 -1.89 -5.87 -5.26
C ASP A 79 -1.82 -7.18 -4.46
N ASP A 80 -0.68 -7.41 -3.81
CA ASP A 80 -0.48 -8.62 -3.03
C ASP A 80 -1.36 -8.68 -1.77
N CYS A 81 -1.76 -7.55 -1.22
CA CYS A 81 -2.71 -7.50 -0.11
C CYS A 81 -4.05 -8.10 -0.51
N GLN A 82 -4.56 -7.77 -1.69
CA GLN A 82 -5.81 -8.32 -2.21
C GLN A 82 -5.70 -9.84 -2.40
N LEU A 83 -4.53 -10.33 -2.80
CA LEU A 83 -4.27 -11.78 -2.89
C LEU A 83 -4.53 -12.48 -1.56
N ILE A 84 -4.03 -11.92 -0.46
CA ILE A 84 -4.26 -12.44 0.90
C ILE A 84 -5.74 -12.34 1.29
N GLU A 85 -6.37 -11.20 1.03
CA GLU A 85 -7.79 -10.96 1.33
C GLU A 85 -8.69 -11.97 0.61
N ASN A 86 -8.44 -12.21 -0.67
CA ASN A 86 -9.22 -13.14 -1.49
C ASN A 86 -9.12 -14.58 -0.97
N ASN A 87 -8.07 -14.90 -0.22
CA ASN A 87 -7.87 -16.21 0.39
C ASN A 87 -8.33 -16.27 1.86
N GLY A 88 -9.12 -15.29 2.31
CA GLY A 88 -9.66 -15.24 3.66
C GLY A 88 -8.69 -14.76 4.73
N GLY A 89 -7.51 -14.30 4.34
CA GLY A 89 -6.53 -13.74 5.25
C GLY A 89 -6.78 -12.28 5.58
N LYS A 90 -6.02 -11.77 6.53
CA LYS A 90 -6.07 -10.37 6.95
C LYS A 90 -4.69 -9.74 6.83
N VAL A 91 -4.67 -8.48 6.41
CA VAL A 91 -3.45 -7.68 6.34
C VAL A 91 -3.61 -6.47 7.26
N TYR A 92 -2.70 -6.34 8.24
CA TYR A 92 -2.67 -5.16 9.09
C TYR A 92 -2.10 -3.98 8.32
N ILE A 93 -2.71 -2.80 8.41
CA ILE A 93 -2.18 -1.60 7.79
C ILE A 93 -1.53 -0.69 8.83
N LEU A 94 -0.26 -0.35 8.59
CA LEU A 94 0.54 0.55 9.41
C LEU A 94 0.55 1.93 8.75
N LYS A 95 0.34 2.98 9.54
CA LYS A 95 0.43 4.34 9.01
C LYS A 95 1.88 4.67 8.61
N GLY A 96 2.07 4.97 7.34
CA GLY A 96 3.33 5.43 6.78
C GLY A 96 3.40 6.94 6.67
N ASP A 97 4.04 7.41 5.63
CA ASP A 97 4.23 8.83 5.35
C ASP A 97 3.73 9.15 3.94
N TYR A 98 3.08 10.29 3.78
CA TYR A 98 2.59 10.72 2.45
C TYR A 98 3.72 10.96 1.45
N THR A 99 4.96 11.14 1.92
CA THR A 99 6.14 11.28 1.05
C THR A 99 6.60 9.95 0.45
N ASN A 100 6.12 8.83 0.97
CA ASN A 100 6.48 7.50 0.47
C ASN A 100 5.66 7.17 -0.78
N ILE A 101 5.98 7.82 -1.88
CA ILE A 101 5.29 7.65 -3.17
C ILE A 101 5.94 6.58 -4.03
N LYS A 102 5.16 6.00 -4.93
CA LYS A 102 5.65 5.14 -6.00
C LYS A 102 5.93 6.00 -7.23
N LEU A 103 7.16 5.96 -7.74
CA LEU A 103 7.52 6.70 -8.96
C LEU A 103 6.90 6.04 -10.19
N THR A 104 5.90 6.68 -10.75
CA THR A 104 5.19 6.19 -11.94
C THR A 104 5.07 7.22 -13.05
N THR A 105 5.15 8.50 -12.72
CA THR A 105 5.00 9.61 -13.67
C THR A 105 6.18 10.58 -13.58
N VAL A 106 6.30 11.47 -14.57
CA VAL A 106 7.33 12.53 -14.57
C VAL A 106 7.13 13.48 -13.37
N ASP A 107 5.88 13.79 -13.05
CA ASP A 107 5.56 14.64 -11.90
C ASP A 107 6.03 14.01 -10.57
N ASP A 108 5.95 12.69 -10.46
CA ASP A 108 6.46 11.96 -9.29
C ASP A 108 7.97 12.13 -9.14
N VAL A 109 8.71 12.19 -10.24
CA VAL A 109 10.17 12.42 -10.21
C VAL A 109 10.49 13.81 -9.65
N GLU A 110 9.79 14.82 -10.10
CA GLU A 110 9.99 16.19 -9.59
C GLU A 110 9.62 16.30 -8.11
N TYR A 111 8.54 15.68 -7.70
CA TYR A 111 8.14 15.60 -6.30
C TYR A 111 9.21 14.90 -5.45
N ALA A 112 9.74 13.77 -5.94
CA ALA A 112 10.79 13.03 -5.26
C ALA A 112 12.07 13.86 -5.09
N LYS A 113 12.49 14.59 -6.12
CA LYS A 113 13.64 15.50 -6.05
C LYS A 113 13.45 16.54 -4.94
N MET A 114 12.31 17.19 -4.90
CA MET A 114 11.97 18.17 -3.87
C MET A 114 12.04 17.56 -2.47
N MET A 115 11.51 16.35 -2.29
CA MET A 115 11.54 15.65 -1.00
C MET A 115 12.96 15.28 -0.58
N PHE A 116 13.81 14.84 -1.51
CA PHE A 116 15.22 14.55 -1.22
C PHE A 116 15.97 15.80 -0.77
N GLU A 117 15.78 16.92 -1.44
CA GLU A 117 16.37 18.19 -1.06
C GLU A 117 15.97 18.62 0.34
N ASN A 118 14.67 18.51 0.67
CA ASN A 118 14.14 18.85 1.98
C ASN A 118 14.66 17.94 3.10
N ARG A 119 14.97 16.69 2.80
CA ARG A 119 15.53 15.75 3.78
C ARG A 119 17.02 15.95 4.01
N GLY A 120 17.69 16.71 3.14
CA GLY A 120 19.15 16.87 3.14
C GLY A 120 19.86 15.67 2.55
N VAL A 121 20.75 15.92 1.59
CA VAL A 121 21.48 14.89 0.84
C VAL A 121 22.37 14.03 1.74
N ASN A 122 22.75 14.53 2.90
CA ASN A 122 23.70 13.88 3.81
C ASN A 122 23.16 12.61 4.51
N ARG A 123 21.88 12.29 4.33
CA ARG A 123 21.29 11.08 4.96
C ARG A 123 21.64 9.79 4.21
N TRP A 124 22.15 9.90 3.01
CA TRP A 124 22.41 8.77 2.12
C TRP A 124 23.90 8.59 1.80
N GLY A 125 24.70 9.55 2.23
CA GLY A 125 26.18 9.53 2.05
C GLY A 125 26.87 8.74 3.12
#